data_e1765a627d339d6b576063b94f925807
#
_entry.id   e1765a627d339d6b576063b94f925807
#
_cell.length_a   1.000
_cell.length_b   1.000
_cell.length_c   1.000
_cell.angle_alpha   90.00
_cell.angle_beta   90.00
_cell.angle_gamma   90.00
#
_symmetry.space_group_name_H-M   'P 1'
#
loop_
_entity.id
_entity.type
_entity.pdbx_description
1 polymer ?
#
loop_
_entity_poly.entity_id
_entity_poly.type
_entity_poly.pdbx_seq_one_letter_code
_entity_poly.pdbx_strand_id
1 'polypeptide(L)'
;MPDDLLVCLVGNMVTEEGLPTYMTMANRVRGIGDATGRHGHGWARWLRGWAAEENRHGDALNRYLYLCGRVDMRQVERTVHHLLRGGMRTLEPSCPCHGFIYVAFQERAIFVSHARAARRAAVHGDACLAKLCGASPPTRSATRPRTRGPSPGASGPTRTPPCGRSRP
;
A
#
# COMPACT_ATOMS: atom_id res chain seq x y z
N MET A 1 -3.04 8.38 -25.94
CA MET A 1 -3.38 7.48 -24.81
C MET A 1 -4.89 7.22 -24.80
N PRO A 2 -5.38 5.99 -24.75
CA PRO A 2 -6.80 5.64 -24.76
C PRO A 2 -7.48 5.91 -23.41
N ASP A 3 -8.80 6.15 -23.42
CA ASP A 3 -9.56 6.54 -22.23
C ASP A 3 -9.64 5.42 -21.18
N ASP A 4 -9.70 4.18 -21.61
CA ASP A 4 -9.70 3.03 -20.70
C ASP A 4 -8.41 2.92 -19.87
N LEU A 5 -7.28 3.35 -20.44
CA LEU A 5 -6.03 3.44 -19.68
C LEU A 5 -6.10 4.59 -18.66
N LEU A 6 -6.72 5.72 -18.99
CA LEU A 6 -6.93 6.82 -18.03
C LEU A 6 -7.82 6.38 -16.87
N VAL A 7 -8.91 5.66 -17.15
CA VAL A 7 -9.79 5.11 -16.11
C VAL A 7 -9.02 4.17 -15.18
N CYS A 8 -8.18 3.30 -15.74
CA CYS A 8 -7.32 2.41 -14.97
C CYS A 8 -6.34 3.18 -14.07
N LEU A 9 -5.72 4.23 -14.60
CA LEU A 9 -4.78 5.07 -13.83
C LEU A 9 -5.46 5.84 -12.70
N VAL A 10 -6.66 6.37 -12.94
CA VAL A 10 -7.46 7.01 -11.89
C VAL A 10 -7.78 6.00 -10.79
N GLY A 11 -8.19 4.78 -11.15
CA GLY A 11 -8.45 3.72 -10.18
C GLY A 11 -7.21 3.36 -9.34
N ASN A 12 -6.06 3.21 -9.98
CA ASN A 12 -4.79 2.97 -9.28
C ASN A 12 -4.47 4.13 -8.33
N MET A 13 -4.54 5.37 -8.80
CA MET A 13 -4.24 6.55 -8.02
C MET A 13 -5.18 6.70 -6.82
N VAL A 14 -6.48 6.51 -6.98
CA VAL A 14 -7.47 6.57 -5.89
C VAL A 14 -7.19 5.51 -4.82
N THR A 15 -6.70 4.33 -5.21
CA THR A 15 -6.32 3.27 -4.27
C THR A 15 -5.11 3.68 -3.43
N GLU A 16 -4.11 4.29 -4.05
CA GLU A 16 -2.90 4.79 -3.36
C GLU A 16 -3.23 5.97 -2.42
N GLU A 17 -4.09 6.88 -2.87
CA GLU A 17 -4.55 8.03 -2.06
C GLU A 17 -5.42 7.62 -0.86
N GLY A 18 -5.88 6.38 -0.80
CA GLY A 18 -6.55 5.79 0.36
C GLY A 18 -5.64 5.56 1.57
N LEU A 19 -4.34 5.79 1.44
CA LEU A 19 -3.29 5.53 2.43
C LEU A 19 -3.58 6.07 3.84
N PRO A 20 -4.11 7.31 4.06
CA PRO A 20 -4.41 7.79 5.41
C PRO A 20 -5.35 6.86 6.19
N THR A 21 -6.32 6.23 5.50
CA THR A 21 -7.22 5.26 6.09
C THR A 21 -6.49 3.98 6.45
N TYR A 22 -5.65 3.46 5.56
CA TYR A 22 -4.86 2.24 5.80
C TYR A 22 -3.91 2.42 6.98
N MET A 23 -3.21 3.54 7.03
CA MET A 23 -2.31 3.88 8.13
C MET A 23 -3.03 3.94 9.48
N THR A 24 -4.19 4.60 9.51
CA THR A 24 -4.97 4.71 10.74
C THR A 24 -5.41 3.34 11.26
N MET A 25 -5.81 2.44 10.38
CA MET A 25 -6.17 1.08 10.74
C MET A 25 -4.95 0.26 11.17
N ALA A 26 -3.87 0.29 10.39
CA ALA A 26 -2.68 -0.48 10.66
C ALA A 26 -2.02 -0.08 11.98
N ASN A 27 -2.02 1.21 12.33
CA ASN A 27 -1.49 1.70 13.61
C ASN A 27 -2.27 1.18 14.82
N ARG A 28 -3.52 0.75 14.65
CA ARG A 28 -4.36 0.17 15.71
C ARG A 28 -4.22 -1.33 15.85
N VAL A 29 -3.56 -1.99 14.91
CA VAL A 29 -3.37 -3.46 14.94
C VAL A 29 -2.55 -3.85 16.16
N ARG A 30 -2.97 -4.93 16.84
CA ARG A 30 -2.27 -5.51 17.98
C ARG A 30 -0.81 -5.84 17.59
N GLY A 31 0.14 -5.36 18.41
CA GLY A 31 1.57 -5.53 18.16
C GLY A 31 2.21 -4.41 17.36
N ILE A 32 1.45 -3.54 16.70
CA ILE A 32 1.91 -2.27 16.15
C ILE A 32 1.65 -1.15 17.16
N GLY A 33 0.37 -0.93 17.53
CA GLY A 33 -0.03 -0.03 18.61
C GLY A 33 0.57 1.38 18.56
N ASP A 34 0.74 1.94 17.36
CA ASP A 34 1.41 3.22 17.14
C ASP A 34 0.38 4.33 16.85
N ALA A 35 -0.53 4.57 17.80
CA ALA A 35 -1.60 5.55 17.62
C ALA A 35 -1.11 6.99 17.35
N THR A 36 0.09 7.31 17.80
CA THR A 36 0.68 8.65 17.64
C THR A 36 1.69 8.76 16.49
N GLY A 37 2.03 7.65 15.82
CA GLY A 37 3.06 7.62 14.78
C GLY A 37 4.50 7.78 15.30
N ARG A 38 4.76 7.58 16.60
CA ARG A 38 6.05 7.89 17.25
C ARG A 38 6.77 6.71 17.87
N HIS A 39 6.16 5.54 17.92
CA HIS A 39 6.79 4.37 18.51
C HIS A 39 8.06 3.96 17.78
N GLY A 40 9.10 3.64 18.56
CA GLY A 40 10.43 3.27 18.04
C GLY A 40 10.58 1.80 17.67
N HIS A 41 9.62 0.92 17.99
CA HIS A 41 9.75 -0.52 17.72
C HIS A 41 9.70 -0.85 16.21
N GLY A 42 10.21 -2.03 15.86
CA GLY A 42 10.48 -2.41 14.47
C GLY A 42 9.29 -2.33 13.54
N TRP A 43 8.12 -2.82 13.96
CA TRP A 43 6.91 -2.81 13.14
C TRP A 43 6.37 -1.40 12.88
N ALA A 44 6.36 -0.54 13.89
CA ALA A 44 5.93 0.84 13.74
C ALA A 44 6.83 1.62 12.77
N ARG A 45 8.15 1.44 12.88
CA ARG A 45 9.11 2.07 11.94
C ARG A 45 8.93 1.54 10.53
N TRP A 46 8.75 0.21 10.39
CA TRP A 46 8.53 -0.42 9.10
C TRP A 46 7.26 0.14 8.42
N LEU A 47 6.15 0.21 9.16
CA LEU A 47 4.88 0.71 8.66
C LEU A 47 4.98 2.16 8.17
N ARG A 48 5.68 3.01 8.91
CA ARG A 48 5.95 4.40 8.48
C ARG A 48 6.79 4.46 7.19
N GLY A 49 7.80 3.60 7.08
CA GLY A 49 8.63 3.51 5.86
C GLY A 49 7.82 3.05 4.66
N TRP A 50 7.00 2.01 4.84
CA TRP A 50 6.09 1.52 3.82
C TRP A 50 5.09 2.60 3.39
N ALA A 51 4.42 3.25 4.34
CA ALA A 51 3.47 4.31 4.04
C ALA A 51 4.10 5.50 3.31
N ALA A 52 5.34 5.85 3.62
CA ALA A 52 6.05 6.90 2.91
C ALA A 52 6.36 6.51 1.45
N GLU A 53 6.55 5.23 1.15
CA GLU A 53 6.72 4.73 -0.23
C GLU A 53 5.40 4.75 -1.00
N GLU A 54 4.33 4.22 -0.42
CA GLU A 54 3.00 4.22 -1.03
C GLU A 54 2.50 5.63 -1.34
N ASN A 55 2.73 6.58 -0.42
CA ASN A 55 2.40 7.99 -0.65
C ASN A 55 3.10 8.57 -1.89
N ARG A 56 4.34 8.15 -2.17
CA ARG A 56 5.06 8.60 -3.38
C ARG A 56 4.45 8.04 -4.66
N HIS A 57 3.90 6.83 -4.62
CA HIS A 57 3.21 6.22 -5.76
C HIS A 57 1.94 7.00 -6.09
N GLY A 58 1.10 7.28 -5.09
CA GLY A 58 -0.11 8.10 -5.26
C GLY A 58 0.21 9.49 -5.80
N ASP A 59 1.16 10.20 -5.19
CA ASP A 59 1.59 11.53 -5.61
C ASP A 59 2.11 11.56 -7.07
N ALA A 60 2.88 10.56 -7.47
CA ALA A 60 3.40 10.47 -8.82
C ALA A 60 2.31 10.26 -9.87
N LEU A 61 1.33 9.38 -9.60
CA LEU A 61 0.17 9.18 -10.47
C LEU A 61 -0.75 10.40 -10.52
N ASN A 62 -1.00 11.04 -9.38
CA ASN A 62 -1.79 12.26 -9.29
C ASN A 62 -1.19 13.39 -10.15
N ARG A 63 0.11 13.63 -10.01
CA ARG A 63 0.82 14.62 -10.83
C ARG A 63 0.76 14.30 -12.31
N TYR A 64 0.93 13.03 -12.68
CA TYR A 64 0.82 12.63 -14.08
C TYR A 64 -0.59 12.91 -14.61
N LEU A 65 -1.64 12.51 -13.91
CA LEU A 65 -3.03 12.75 -14.31
C LEU A 65 -3.35 14.24 -14.41
N TYR A 66 -2.87 15.04 -13.46
CA TYR A 66 -3.01 16.50 -13.50
C TYR A 66 -2.35 17.10 -14.73
N LEU A 67 -1.09 16.73 -15.01
CA LEU A 67 -0.31 17.29 -16.12
C LEU A 67 -0.81 16.82 -17.49
N CYS A 68 -1.42 15.65 -17.59
CA CYS A 68 -1.95 15.17 -18.87
C CYS A 68 -3.18 15.98 -19.32
N GLY A 69 -3.87 16.70 -18.44
CA GLY A 69 -4.97 17.60 -18.75
C GLY A 69 -6.24 16.94 -19.30
N ARG A 70 -6.32 15.59 -19.25
CA ARG A 70 -7.43 14.81 -19.83
C ARG A 70 -8.42 14.28 -18.80
N VAL A 71 -8.16 14.52 -17.52
CA VAL A 71 -8.96 14.03 -16.40
C VAL A 71 -9.47 15.21 -15.58
N ASP A 72 -10.72 15.18 -15.21
CA ASP A 72 -11.27 16.15 -14.28
C ASP A 72 -10.78 15.83 -12.86
N MET A 73 -9.66 16.42 -12.48
CA MET A 73 -9.02 16.21 -11.18
C MET A 73 -9.90 16.62 -10.01
N ARG A 74 -10.83 17.56 -10.20
CA ARG A 74 -11.79 17.94 -9.17
C ARG A 74 -12.73 16.77 -8.82
N GLN A 75 -13.17 16.01 -9.82
CA GLN A 75 -13.99 14.81 -9.58
C GLN A 75 -13.16 13.68 -8.97
N VAL A 76 -11.90 13.58 -9.36
CA VAL A 76 -10.96 12.62 -8.77
C VAL A 76 -10.77 12.91 -7.27
N GLU A 77 -10.48 14.15 -6.90
CA GLU A 77 -10.35 14.57 -5.50
C GLU A 77 -11.64 14.33 -4.69
N ARG A 78 -12.79 14.60 -5.27
CA ARG A 78 -14.07 14.25 -4.64
C ARG A 78 -14.23 12.77 -4.39
N THR A 79 -13.76 11.93 -5.32
CA THR A 79 -13.78 10.47 -5.17
C THR A 79 -12.86 10.03 -4.02
N VAL A 80 -11.65 10.57 -3.95
CA VAL A 80 -10.72 10.32 -2.83
C VAL A 80 -11.34 10.76 -1.50
N HIS A 81 -11.95 11.95 -1.44
CA HIS A 81 -12.66 12.43 -0.25
C HIS A 81 -13.78 11.47 0.21
N HIS A 82 -14.58 10.97 -0.73
CA HIS A 82 -15.63 10.00 -0.41
C HIS A 82 -15.05 8.68 0.10
N LEU A 83 -13.96 8.20 -0.51
CA LEU A 83 -13.25 7.01 -0.07
C LEU A 83 -12.75 7.16 1.38
N LEU A 84 -12.04 8.24 1.67
CA LEU A 84 -11.49 8.53 3.01
C LEU A 84 -12.61 8.67 4.05
N ARG A 85 -13.69 9.37 3.70
CA ARG A 85 -14.85 9.58 4.58
C ARG A 85 -15.63 8.28 4.83
N GLY A 86 -15.75 7.43 3.82
CA GLY A 86 -16.41 6.12 3.94
C GLY A 86 -15.64 5.17 4.85
N GLY A 87 -14.34 5.39 4.96
CA GLY A 87 -13.43 4.52 5.72
C GLY A 87 -13.28 3.15 5.08
N MET A 88 -12.45 2.33 5.70
CA MET A 88 -12.17 0.98 5.26
C MET A 88 -12.12 0.06 6.49
N ARG A 89 -12.69 -1.14 6.39
CA ARG A 89 -12.74 -2.12 7.49
C ARG A 89 -12.14 -3.46 7.06
N THR A 90 -10.95 -3.40 6.48
CA THR A 90 -10.26 -4.59 5.95
C THR A 90 -9.30 -5.24 6.94
N LEU A 91 -8.93 -4.53 8.01
CA LEU A 91 -8.01 -5.02 9.02
C LEU A 91 -8.75 -5.34 10.31
N GLU A 92 -8.63 -6.59 10.77
CA GLU A 92 -9.09 -6.99 12.10
C GLU A 92 -8.04 -6.57 13.14
N PRO A 93 -8.36 -5.65 14.07
CA PRO A 93 -7.37 -5.12 15.01
C PRO A 93 -6.77 -6.18 15.94
N SER A 94 -7.49 -7.25 16.20
CA SER A 94 -7.06 -8.32 17.11
C SER A 94 -6.08 -9.29 16.46
N CYS A 95 -6.03 -9.37 15.13
CA CYS A 95 -5.23 -10.34 14.40
C CYS A 95 -4.38 -9.68 13.30
N PRO A 96 -3.10 -9.37 13.56
CA PRO A 96 -2.21 -8.78 12.59
C PRO A 96 -2.01 -9.64 11.34
N CYS A 97 -2.14 -10.97 11.44
CA CYS A 97 -1.98 -11.88 10.32
C CYS A 97 -2.99 -11.61 9.19
N HIS A 98 -4.24 -11.27 9.53
CA HIS A 98 -5.26 -10.93 8.54
C HIS A 98 -4.86 -9.70 7.73
N GLY A 99 -4.31 -8.68 8.40
CA GLY A 99 -3.82 -7.49 7.76
C GLY A 99 -2.68 -7.77 6.77
N PHE A 100 -1.69 -8.55 7.17
CA PHE A 100 -0.57 -8.90 6.30
C PHE A 100 -1.00 -9.75 5.10
N ILE A 101 -1.90 -10.70 5.29
CA ILE A 101 -2.46 -11.49 4.18
C ILE A 101 -3.19 -10.57 3.20
N TYR A 102 -4.07 -9.71 3.69
CA TYR A 102 -4.79 -8.76 2.86
C TYR A 102 -3.84 -7.85 2.07
N VAL A 103 -2.87 -7.23 2.74
CA VAL A 103 -1.87 -6.37 2.10
C VAL A 103 -1.07 -7.12 1.04
N ALA A 104 -0.68 -8.38 1.29
CA ALA A 104 0.04 -9.19 0.31
C ALA A 104 -0.76 -9.42 -1.00
N PHE A 105 -2.07 -9.63 -0.90
CA PHE A 105 -2.94 -9.72 -2.07
C PHE A 105 -3.11 -8.37 -2.76
N GLN A 106 -3.30 -7.32 -1.98
CA GLN A 106 -3.44 -5.95 -2.49
C GLN A 106 -2.19 -5.53 -3.28
N GLU A 107 -1.01 -5.69 -2.72
CA GLU A 107 0.27 -5.43 -3.37
C GLU A 107 0.42 -6.20 -4.69
N ARG A 108 0.01 -7.47 -4.70
CA ARG A 108 0.05 -8.27 -5.92
C ARG A 108 -0.91 -7.74 -6.99
N ALA A 109 -2.11 -7.33 -6.61
CA ALA A 109 -3.09 -6.77 -7.53
C ALA A 109 -2.60 -5.45 -8.13
N ILE A 110 -2.09 -4.55 -7.29
CA ILE A 110 -1.51 -3.27 -7.70
C ILE A 110 -0.33 -3.48 -8.65
N PHE A 111 0.59 -4.36 -8.30
CA PHE A 111 1.72 -4.70 -9.17
C PHE A 111 1.27 -5.15 -10.58
N VAL A 112 0.28 -6.03 -10.67
CA VAL A 112 -0.25 -6.51 -11.96
C VAL A 112 -0.90 -5.36 -12.74
N SER A 113 -1.66 -4.50 -12.06
CA SER A 113 -2.31 -3.32 -12.66
C SER A 113 -1.27 -2.37 -13.24
N HIS A 114 -0.27 -1.97 -12.46
CA HIS A 114 0.79 -1.07 -12.88
C HIS A 114 1.62 -1.66 -14.04
N ALA A 115 1.97 -2.95 -13.97
CA ALA A 115 2.71 -3.60 -15.04
C ALA A 115 1.92 -3.65 -16.37
N ARG A 116 0.60 -3.79 -16.31
CA ARG A 116 -0.28 -3.71 -17.49
C ARG A 116 -0.36 -2.28 -18.01
N ALA A 117 -0.53 -1.29 -17.13
CA ALA A 117 -0.55 0.11 -17.48
C ALA A 117 0.77 0.55 -18.16
N ALA A 118 1.91 0.14 -17.62
CA ALA A 118 3.23 0.41 -18.18
C ALA A 118 3.37 -0.13 -19.62
N ARG A 119 2.97 -1.40 -19.85
CA ARG A 119 3.01 -2.00 -21.19
C ARG A 119 2.10 -1.27 -22.17
N ARG A 120 0.89 -0.91 -21.75
CA ARG A 120 -0.05 -0.17 -22.62
C ARG A 120 0.45 1.24 -22.92
N ALA A 121 1.00 1.93 -21.92
CA ALA A 121 1.62 3.25 -22.13
C ALA A 121 2.74 3.18 -23.17
N ALA A 122 3.62 2.19 -23.08
CA ALA A 122 4.68 1.98 -24.05
C ALA A 122 4.15 1.76 -25.49
N VAL A 123 3.10 0.94 -25.65
CA VAL A 123 2.45 0.71 -26.95
C VAL A 123 1.89 2.00 -27.55
N HIS A 124 1.41 2.92 -26.71
CA HIS A 124 0.88 4.22 -27.15
C HIS A 124 1.92 5.33 -27.19
N GLY A 125 3.22 5.01 -27.07
CA GLY A 125 4.32 5.97 -27.19
C GLY A 125 4.52 6.86 -25.96
N ASP A 126 3.84 6.59 -24.84
CA ASP A 126 4.02 7.34 -23.60
C ASP A 126 5.13 6.72 -22.75
N ALA A 127 6.36 7.09 -23.08
CA ALA A 127 7.54 6.58 -22.37
C ALA A 127 7.61 7.07 -20.91
N CYS A 128 7.05 8.25 -20.61
CA CYS A 128 7.01 8.79 -19.26
C CYS A 128 6.11 7.94 -18.36
N LEU A 129 4.88 7.69 -18.79
CA LEU A 129 3.94 6.84 -18.06
C LEU A 129 4.43 5.39 -17.96
N ALA A 130 5.01 4.85 -19.05
CA ALA A 130 5.56 3.50 -19.05
C ALA A 130 6.66 3.36 -18.00
N LYS A 131 7.55 4.35 -17.87
CA LYS A 131 8.57 4.39 -16.84
C LYS A 131 7.98 4.57 -15.44
N LEU A 132 7.01 5.48 -15.27
CA LEU A 132 6.34 5.73 -14.00
C LEU A 132 5.72 4.45 -13.44
N CYS A 133 4.86 3.80 -14.21
CA CYS A 133 4.19 2.57 -13.80
C CYS A 133 5.15 1.36 -13.71
N GLY A 134 6.23 1.33 -14.50
CA GLY A 134 7.24 0.28 -14.47
C GLY A 134 8.26 0.44 -13.35
N ALA A 135 8.44 1.67 -12.84
CA ALA A 135 9.36 1.97 -11.75
C ALA A 135 8.76 1.71 -10.36
N SER A 136 7.45 1.41 -10.28
CA SER A 136 6.86 0.91 -9.05
C SER A 136 7.34 -0.54 -8.83
N PRO A 137 8.49 -0.79 -8.16
CA PRO A 137 8.88 -2.15 -7.87
C PRO A 137 7.88 -2.69 -6.85
N PRO A 138 7.52 -3.96 -6.95
CA PRO A 138 6.89 -4.59 -5.81
C PRO A 138 7.80 -4.34 -4.61
N THR A 139 7.20 -4.04 -3.47
CA THR A 139 7.89 -3.86 -2.19
C THR A 139 8.67 -5.15 -1.83
N ARG A 140 9.63 -5.55 -2.66
CA ARG A 140 10.48 -6.73 -2.45
C ARG A 140 11.38 -6.56 -1.23
N SER A 141 11.59 -5.32 -0.80
CA SER A 141 12.43 -5.00 0.35
C SER A 141 11.75 -5.30 1.68
N ALA A 142 10.42 -5.25 1.74
CA ALA A 142 9.69 -5.40 3.00
C ALA A 142 9.32 -6.85 3.34
N THR A 143 9.25 -7.75 2.35
CA THR A 143 8.81 -9.14 2.56
C THR A 143 9.96 -10.14 2.68
N ARG A 144 11.22 -9.72 2.53
CA ARG A 144 12.35 -10.60 2.78
C ARG A 144 12.96 -10.27 4.14
N PRO A 145 12.68 -11.04 5.21
CA PRO A 145 13.52 -10.98 6.38
C PRO A 145 14.92 -11.30 5.91
N ARG A 146 15.87 -10.38 6.09
CA ARG A 146 17.28 -10.76 6.09
C ARG A 146 17.41 -11.70 7.27
N THR A 147 17.41 -12.98 7.02
CA THR A 147 17.92 -13.97 7.95
C THR A 147 19.42 -13.73 8.05
N ARG A 148 19.81 -12.79 8.90
CA ARG A 148 21.10 -12.92 9.56
C ARG A 148 20.91 -14.14 10.45
N GLY A 149 21.71 -15.15 10.18
CA GLY A 149 21.80 -16.33 11.02
C GLY A 149 22.00 -15.93 12.48
N PRO A 150 21.55 -16.75 13.42
CA PRO A 150 21.59 -16.43 14.83
C PRO A 150 23.05 -16.23 15.26
N SER A 151 23.34 -15.05 15.82
CA SER A 151 24.53 -14.92 16.66
C SER A 151 24.32 -15.83 17.86
N PRO A 152 25.29 -16.66 18.26
CA PRO A 152 25.16 -17.54 19.42
C PRO A 152 25.17 -16.68 20.68
N GLY A 153 24.05 -16.65 21.38
CA GLY A 153 23.93 -16.06 22.70
C GLY A 153 22.77 -15.12 22.91
N ALA A 154 21.52 -15.63 22.88
CA ALA A 154 20.40 -15.02 23.60
C ALA A 154 19.29 -16.04 23.82
N SER A 155 18.98 -16.21 25.07
CA SER A 155 17.99 -17.07 25.69
C SER A 155 16.59 -17.00 25.13
N GLY A 156 15.98 -18.19 24.94
CA GLY A 156 14.58 -18.60 25.06
C GLY A 156 13.50 -17.94 24.19
N PRO A 157 12.72 -18.77 23.46
CA PRO A 157 11.59 -18.27 22.68
C PRO A 157 10.38 -18.04 23.59
N THR A 158 9.88 -16.82 23.66
CA THR A 158 8.52 -16.54 24.12
C THR A 158 7.54 -17.09 23.07
N ARG A 159 6.86 -18.18 23.42
CA ARG A 159 5.79 -18.75 22.62
C ARG A 159 4.67 -17.73 22.45
N THR A 160 4.42 -17.31 21.24
CA THR A 160 3.19 -16.59 20.88
C THR A 160 2.04 -17.58 20.92
N PRO A 161 0.96 -17.34 21.68
CA PRO A 161 -0.19 -18.23 21.68
C PRO A 161 -0.89 -18.19 20.31
N PRO A 162 -1.46 -19.32 19.85
CA PRO A 162 -2.22 -19.37 18.61
C PRO A 162 -3.44 -18.46 18.69
N CYS A 163 -3.79 -17.83 17.57
CA CYS A 163 -4.99 -17.04 17.39
C CYS A 163 -6.22 -17.90 17.79
N GLY A 164 -6.76 -17.70 18.99
CA GLY A 164 -7.82 -18.53 19.54
C GLY A 164 -9.12 -18.38 18.73
N ARG A 165 -9.69 -19.49 18.35
CA ARG A 165 -11.05 -19.56 17.79
C ARG A 165 -12.03 -19.04 18.85
N SER A 166 -12.76 -17.97 18.53
CA SER A 166 -13.96 -17.60 19.28
C SER A 166 -14.97 -18.73 19.08
N ARG A 167 -15.39 -19.35 20.15
CA ARG A 167 -16.56 -20.23 20.16
C ARG A 167 -17.84 -19.40 20.22
N PRO A 168 -18.93 -19.93 19.69
CA PRO A 168 -20.23 -19.26 19.61
C PRO A 168 -20.81 -18.89 20.97
#